data_7d2bb25e5f083124295ac0731d2f8e51
#
_entry.id   7d2bb25e5f083124295ac0731d2f8e51
#
_cell.length_a   1.000
_cell.length_b   1.000
_cell.length_c   1.000
_cell.angle_alpha   90.00
_cell.angle_beta   90.00
_cell.angle_gamma   90.00
#
_symmetry.space_group_name_H-M   'P 1'
#
loop_
_entity.id
_entity.type
_entity.pdbx_description
1 polymer ?
#
loop_
_entity_poly.entity_id
_entity_poly.type
_entity_poly.pdbx_seq_one_letter_code
_entity_poly.pdbx_strand_id
1 'polypeptide(L)'
;PDLRNSKSIDLMNFLNKKHHIYFYDPFVKKLEGFKNLIEFKSSKFDAVILSVPHTNIIRNLKNKFEPLLKENCIFFDIKGSLRSKKIKNYWSL
;
A
#
# COMPACT_ATOMS: atom_id res chain seq x y z
N PRO A 1 -7.36 -0.20 -14.56
CA PRO A 1 -6.88 0.07 -13.23
C PRO A 1 -5.37 0.00 -13.13
N ASP A 2 -4.86 0.88 -12.31
CA ASP A 2 -3.41 1.13 -12.24
C ASP A 2 -2.63 0.01 -11.57
N LEU A 3 -3.25 -0.77 -10.70
CA LEU A 3 -2.56 -1.87 -10.05
C LEU A 3 -2.13 -2.95 -11.02
N ARG A 4 -2.78 -3.04 -12.18
CA ARG A 4 -2.39 -3.99 -13.21
C ARG A 4 -1.26 -3.46 -14.10
N ASN A 5 -0.78 -2.26 -13.83
CA ASN A 5 0.40 -1.72 -14.49
C ASN A 5 1.58 -2.64 -14.22
N SER A 6 2.36 -2.94 -15.26
CA SER A 6 3.47 -3.88 -15.17
C SER A 6 4.49 -3.53 -14.09
N LYS A 7 4.75 -2.23 -13.88
CA LYS A 7 5.72 -1.80 -12.86
C LYS A 7 5.26 -2.12 -11.45
N SER A 8 3.96 -1.92 -11.16
CA SER A 8 3.41 -2.26 -9.85
C SER A 8 3.44 -3.77 -9.63
N ILE A 9 3.08 -4.54 -10.65
CA ILE A 9 3.12 -6.00 -10.57
C ILE A 9 4.55 -6.49 -10.38
N ASP A 10 5.49 -5.93 -11.09
CA ASP A 10 6.90 -6.30 -10.95
C ASP A 10 7.41 -6.04 -9.53
N LEU A 11 7.06 -4.89 -8.97
CA LEU A 11 7.42 -4.57 -7.60
C LEU A 11 6.82 -5.57 -6.61
N MET A 12 5.55 -5.90 -6.79
CA MET A 12 4.86 -6.86 -5.93
C MET A 12 5.49 -8.24 -6.02
N ASN A 13 5.83 -8.69 -7.22
CA ASN A 13 6.51 -9.97 -7.41
C ASN A 13 7.87 -9.99 -6.72
N PHE A 14 8.61 -8.92 -6.82
CA PHE A 14 9.91 -8.80 -6.19
C PHE A 14 9.79 -8.91 -4.66
N LEU A 15 8.87 -8.16 -4.09
CA LEU A 15 8.67 -8.13 -2.64
C LEU A 15 8.08 -9.45 -2.11
N ASN A 16 7.25 -10.09 -2.89
CA ASN A 16 6.57 -11.32 -2.48
C ASN A 16 7.53 -12.50 -2.26
N LYS A 17 8.75 -12.37 -2.74
CA LYS A 17 9.76 -13.41 -2.54
C LYS A 17 10.23 -13.52 -1.09
N LYS A 18 10.17 -12.40 -0.33
CA LYS A 18 10.71 -12.35 1.03
C LYS A 18 9.74 -11.78 2.06
N HIS A 19 8.59 -11.30 1.63
CA HIS A 19 7.66 -10.62 2.52
C HIS A 19 6.24 -11.11 2.29
N HIS A 20 5.39 -10.94 3.30
CA HIS A 20 3.96 -11.22 3.17
C HIS A 20 3.31 -9.97 2.59
N ILE A 21 2.84 -10.07 1.35
CA ILE A 21 2.33 -8.94 0.58
C ILE A 21 0.82 -8.98 0.51
N TYR A 22 0.21 -7.83 0.75
CA TYR A 22 -1.22 -7.62 0.52
C TYR A 22 -1.37 -6.39 -0.35
N PHE A 23 -2.36 -6.40 -1.24
CA PHE A 23 -2.62 -5.24 -2.09
C PHE A 23 -3.99 -4.66 -1.79
N TYR A 24 -4.14 -3.39 -2.11
CA TYR A 24 -5.44 -2.73 -2.12
C TYR A 24 -5.54 -1.83 -3.34
N ASP A 25 -6.62 -1.99 -4.07
CA ASP A 25 -6.96 -1.14 -5.21
C ASP A 25 -8.48 -1.05 -5.25
N PRO A 26 -9.05 0.17 -5.27
CA PRO A 26 -10.51 0.31 -5.26
C PRO A 26 -11.20 -0.29 -6.48
N PHE A 27 -10.46 -0.53 -7.55
CA PHE A 27 -11.02 -1.05 -8.81
C PHE A 27 -10.65 -2.49 -9.10
N VAL A 28 -9.76 -3.09 -8.33
CA VAL A 28 -9.29 -4.46 -8.56
C VAL A 28 -9.45 -5.26 -7.28
N LYS A 29 -10.36 -6.24 -7.30
CA LYS A 29 -10.60 -7.08 -6.12
C LYS A 29 -9.72 -8.30 -6.08
N LYS A 30 -9.31 -8.80 -7.23
CA LYS A 30 -8.51 -10.01 -7.33
C LYS A 30 -7.32 -9.83 -8.26
N LEU A 31 -6.17 -10.29 -7.80
CA LEU A 31 -4.96 -10.44 -8.60
C LEU A 31 -4.42 -11.83 -8.34
N GLU A 32 -4.23 -12.60 -9.38
CA GLU A 32 -3.70 -13.95 -9.25
C GLU A 32 -2.33 -13.93 -8.61
N GLY A 33 -2.15 -14.75 -7.58
CA GLY A 33 -0.89 -14.84 -6.88
C GLY A 33 -0.70 -13.84 -5.75
N PHE A 34 -1.67 -12.95 -5.51
CA PHE A 34 -1.57 -11.94 -4.46
C PHE A 34 -2.82 -11.91 -3.60
N LYS A 35 -2.65 -11.57 -2.32
CA LYS A 35 -3.76 -11.46 -1.37
C LYS A 35 -4.26 -10.04 -1.29
N ASN A 36 -5.57 -9.88 -1.32
CA ASN A 36 -6.19 -8.57 -1.11
C ASN A 36 -6.12 -8.20 0.36
N LEU A 37 -6.03 -6.91 0.65
CA LEU A 37 -6.00 -6.40 2.02
C LEU A 37 -7.19 -6.89 2.87
N ILE A 38 -8.32 -7.13 2.24
CA ILE A 38 -9.51 -7.62 2.95
C ILE A 38 -9.27 -8.97 3.62
N GLU A 39 -8.28 -9.73 3.17
CA GLU A 39 -7.91 -11.01 3.76
C GLU A 39 -6.98 -10.87 4.96
N PHE A 40 -6.52 -9.66 5.25
CA PHE A 40 -5.60 -9.41 6.35
C PHE A 40 -6.37 -9.46 7.67
N LYS A 41 -5.99 -10.37 8.53
CA LYS A 41 -6.76 -10.61 9.77
C LYS A 41 -5.94 -10.57 11.06
N SER A 42 -4.66 -10.36 10.97
CA SER A 42 -3.83 -10.44 12.16
C SER A 42 -3.12 -9.12 12.45
N SER A 43 -1.88 -9.14 12.76
CA SER A 43 -1.12 -7.99 13.23
C SER A 43 -1.10 -6.81 12.24
N LYS A 44 -0.48 -5.74 12.65
CA LYS A 44 -0.38 -4.53 11.83
C LYS A 44 0.78 -4.63 10.84
N PHE A 45 0.71 -3.83 9.80
CA PHE A 45 1.72 -3.81 8.75
C PHE A 45 3.01 -3.12 9.18
N ASP A 46 4.14 -3.64 8.70
CA ASP A 46 5.47 -3.07 8.91
C ASP A 46 5.79 -1.96 7.93
N ALA A 47 5.20 -2.01 6.75
CA ALA A 47 5.46 -1.04 5.70
C ALA A 47 4.26 -0.89 4.79
N VAL A 48 4.12 0.29 4.22
CA VAL A 48 3.10 0.60 3.23
C VAL A 48 3.79 1.23 2.03
N ILE A 49 3.39 0.80 0.84
CA ILE A 49 3.85 1.40 -0.40
C ILE A 49 2.64 1.95 -1.12
N LEU A 50 2.60 3.26 -1.28
CA LEU A 50 1.58 3.94 -2.06
C LEU A 50 2.09 4.08 -3.48
N SER A 51 1.67 3.17 -4.36
CA SER A 51 2.12 3.15 -5.74
C SER A 51 1.32 4.11 -6.61
N VAL A 52 -0.01 4.11 -6.44
CA VAL A 52 -0.91 4.98 -7.19
C VAL A 52 -1.83 5.70 -6.19
N PRO A 53 -1.81 7.04 -6.19
CA PRO A 53 -2.57 7.82 -5.20
C PRO A 53 -4.04 8.00 -5.60
N HIS A 54 -4.82 6.93 -5.58
CA HIS A 54 -6.25 7.03 -5.80
C HIS A 54 -6.91 7.95 -4.78
N THR A 55 -7.85 8.75 -5.22
CA THR A 55 -8.60 9.65 -4.35
C THR A 55 -9.24 8.90 -3.19
N ASN A 56 -9.79 7.72 -3.46
CA ASN A 56 -10.40 6.89 -2.43
C ASN A 56 -9.40 6.52 -1.34
N ILE A 57 -8.19 6.14 -1.72
CA ILE A 57 -7.15 5.76 -0.77
C ILE A 57 -6.75 6.95 0.09
N ILE A 58 -6.50 8.09 -0.54
CA ILE A 58 -6.07 9.30 0.17
C ILE A 58 -7.16 9.77 1.14
N ARG A 59 -8.42 9.75 0.70
CA ARG A 59 -9.55 10.15 1.53
C ARG A 59 -9.70 9.27 2.77
N ASN A 60 -9.42 7.99 2.65
CA ASN A 60 -9.59 7.03 3.74
C ASN A 60 -8.30 6.70 4.48
N LEU A 61 -7.22 7.41 4.17
CA LEU A 61 -5.92 7.09 4.73
C LEU A 61 -5.93 7.04 6.25
N LYS A 62 -6.44 8.08 6.88
CA LYS A 62 -6.43 8.19 8.33
C LYS A 62 -7.40 7.23 9.01
N ASN A 63 -8.61 7.11 8.48
CA ASN A 63 -9.67 6.38 9.15
C ASN A 63 -9.63 4.88 8.90
N LYS A 64 -9.23 4.47 7.71
CA LYS A 64 -9.30 3.08 7.30
C LYS A 64 -7.94 2.39 7.30
N PHE A 65 -6.91 3.07 6.82
CA PHE A 65 -5.61 2.45 6.61
C PHE A 65 -4.64 2.66 7.78
N GLU A 66 -4.59 3.86 8.33
CA GLU A 66 -3.67 4.17 9.43
C GLU A 66 -3.81 3.21 10.61
N PRO A 67 -5.01 2.80 11.03
CA PRO A 67 -5.14 1.84 12.13
C PRO A 67 -4.53 0.47 11.86
N LEU A 68 -4.24 0.14 10.60
CA LEU A 68 -3.63 -1.13 10.22
C LEU A 68 -2.11 -1.09 10.26
N LEU A 69 -1.53 0.07 10.58
CA LEU A 69 -0.09 0.26 10.52
C LEU A 69 0.52 0.18 11.91
N LYS A 70 1.69 -0.44 11.99
CA LYS A 70 2.47 -0.40 13.23
C LYS A 70 2.95 1.02 13.47
N GLU A 71 3.25 1.33 14.71
CA GLU A 71 3.73 2.66 15.10
C GLU A 71 4.99 3.07 14.33
N ASN A 72 5.88 2.12 14.09
CA ASN A 72 7.12 2.36 13.35
C ASN A 72 7.04 1.96 11.88
N CYS A 73 5.83 1.87 11.35
CA CYS A 73 5.61 1.52 9.94
C CYS A 73 6.30 2.51 9.01
N ILE A 74 6.97 1.98 7.99
CA ILE A 74 7.57 2.81 6.95
C ILE A 74 6.51 3.11 5.91
N PHE A 75 6.34 4.38 5.57
CA PHE A 75 5.36 4.82 4.57
C PHE A 75 6.12 5.31 3.33
N PHE A 76 6.07 4.54 2.27
CA PHE A 76 6.76 4.86 1.04
C PHE A 76 5.77 5.34 -0.02
N ASP A 77 5.83 6.62 -0.35
CA ASP A 77 4.94 7.25 -1.33
C ASP A 77 5.71 7.45 -2.63
N ILE A 78 5.52 6.56 -3.59
CA ILE A 78 6.33 6.55 -4.81
C ILE A 78 6.21 7.85 -5.61
N LYS A 79 4.99 8.37 -5.73
CA LYS A 79 4.76 9.58 -6.53
C LYS A 79 4.85 10.87 -5.74
N GLY A 80 5.05 10.78 -4.43
CA GLY A 80 5.17 11.95 -3.59
C GLY A 80 3.89 12.75 -3.43
N SER A 81 2.74 12.14 -3.64
CA SER A 81 1.44 12.83 -3.60
C SER A 81 1.06 13.34 -2.21
N LEU A 82 1.62 12.76 -1.17
CA LEU A 82 1.33 13.13 0.21
C LEU A 82 2.51 13.86 0.87
N ARG A 83 3.39 14.40 0.05
CA ARG A 83 4.61 15.06 0.53
C ARG A 83 4.34 16.22 1.48
N SER A 84 3.24 16.94 1.27
CA SER A 84 2.86 18.07 2.11
C SER A 84 2.19 17.66 3.42
N LYS A 85 1.85 16.39 3.59
CA LYS A 85 1.22 15.89 4.81
C LYS A 85 2.29 15.38 5.77
N LYS A 86 2.05 15.57 7.06
CA LYS A 86 3.00 15.11 8.09
C LYS A 86 2.72 13.65 8.41
N ILE A 87 3.39 12.76 7.67
CA ILE A 87 3.28 11.32 7.88
C ILE A 87 4.58 10.82 8.49
N LYS A 88 4.46 10.08 9.58
CA LYS A 88 5.61 9.52 10.29
C LYS A 88 6.34 8.50 9.43
N ASN A 89 7.67 8.54 9.45
CA ASN A 89 8.53 7.64 8.68
C ASN A 89 8.21 7.65 7.19
N TYR A 90 7.96 8.82 6.67
CA TYR A 90 7.56 9.04 5.28
C TYR A 90 8.77 9.17 4.37
N TRP A 91 8.70 8.48 3.23
CA TRP A 91 9.70 8.52 2.18
C TRP A 91 9.02 8.70 0.83
N SER A 92 9.67 9.39 -0.08
CA SER A 92 9.23 9.50 -1.48
C SER A 92 10.44 9.54 -2.39
N LEU A 93 10.20 9.28 -3.66
CA LEU A 93 11.24 9.40 -4.67
C LEU A 93 11.46 10.85 -5.08
#